data_9187ae588ae09abbab4cf8df50a57a7e
#
_entry.id   9187ae588ae09abbab4cf8df50a57a7e
#
_cell.length_a   1.000
_cell.length_b   1.000
_cell.length_c   1.000
_cell.angle_alpha   90.00
_cell.angle_beta   90.00
_cell.angle_gamma   90.00
#
_symmetry.space_group_name_H-M   'P 1'
#
loop_
_entity.id
_entity.type
_entity.pdbx_description
1 polymer ?
#
loop_
_entity_poly.entity_id
_entity_poly.type
_entity_poly.pdbx_seq_one_letter_code
_entity_poly.pdbx_strand_id
1 'polypeptide(L)'
;MRMPGPAASARYSGTLERMASDSSFDVVSKVDRQEADNALNQARKEVEQRYDFKGTGASIEWSGESILIKANSDERAKAVLDVFQSKLIKRGISLKSLESEDPQPSGKEFRLVSTLKEGISSEDAKKITKLIRDEGPKSVKAQIQGDELRVQSKSRDDLQEVQRMLKAADLDVDLQFINYR
;
A
#
# COMPACT_ATOMS: atom_id res chain seq x y z
N MET A 1 8.75 -55.75 21.29
CA MET A 1 9.05 -54.73 20.97
C MET A 1 8.09 -53.93 20.49
N ARG A 2 7.73 -53.07 20.91
CA ARG A 2 6.81 -52.40 20.58
C ARG A 2 7.14 -51.22 20.22
N MET A 3 6.57 -50.75 19.61
CA MET A 3 6.91 -49.70 19.09
C MET A 3 6.50 -48.56 19.77
N PRO A 4 7.32 -47.62 20.12
CA PRO A 4 6.95 -46.33 20.59
C PRO A 4 6.43 -45.50 19.47
N GLY A 5 6.53 -46.01 18.29
CA GLY A 5 6.10 -45.28 17.12
C GLY A 5 4.67 -44.76 17.14
N PRO A 6 3.67 -45.56 17.54
CA PRO A 6 2.30 -45.07 17.53
C PRO A 6 2.05 -43.87 18.42
N ALA A 7 2.62 -43.88 19.62
CA ALA A 7 2.43 -42.75 20.53
C ALA A 7 3.12 -41.49 20.02
N ALA A 8 4.36 -41.67 19.55
CA ALA A 8 5.10 -40.55 18.99
C ALA A 8 4.41 -39.99 17.74
N SER A 9 3.89 -40.91 16.92
CA SER A 9 3.18 -40.52 15.72
C SER A 9 1.91 -39.71 16.04
N ALA A 10 1.16 -40.17 17.04
CA ALA A 10 -0.06 -39.46 17.43
C ALA A 10 0.26 -38.08 17.95
N ARG A 11 1.32 -37.97 18.75
CA ARG A 11 1.70 -36.66 19.26
C ARG A 11 2.14 -35.71 18.15
N TYR A 12 2.92 -36.22 17.22
CA TYR A 12 3.38 -35.44 16.09
C TYR A 12 2.21 -35.02 15.20
N SER A 13 1.26 -35.90 14.98
CA SER A 13 0.07 -35.55 14.21
C SER A 13 -0.73 -34.44 14.88
N GLY A 14 -0.86 -34.47 16.19
CA GLY A 14 -1.56 -33.42 16.90
C GLY A 14 -0.92 -32.05 16.73
N THR A 15 0.43 -32.05 16.76
CA THR A 15 1.16 -30.79 16.54
C THR A 15 0.95 -30.27 15.11
N LEU A 16 1.01 -31.14 14.12
CA LEU A 16 0.79 -30.79 12.74
C LEU A 16 -0.64 -30.31 12.50
N GLU A 17 -1.61 -30.96 13.10
CA GLU A 17 -2.99 -30.54 12.99
C GLU A 17 -3.20 -29.15 13.56
N ARG A 18 -2.56 -28.85 14.68
CA ARG A 18 -2.66 -27.55 15.29
C ARG A 18 -2.05 -26.48 14.39
N MET A 19 -0.90 -26.75 13.80
CA MET A 19 -0.28 -25.83 12.86
C MET A 19 -1.12 -25.65 11.61
N ALA A 20 -1.68 -26.75 11.09
CA ALA A 20 -2.49 -26.72 9.90
C ALA A 20 -3.83 -26.04 10.13
N SER A 21 -4.32 -26.01 11.40
CA SER A 21 -5.60 -25.36 11.69
C SER A 21 -5.52 -23.85 11.75
N ASP A 22 -4.29 -23.30 11.90
CA ASP A 22 -4.13 -21.86 11.89
C ASP A 22 -4.05 -21.36 10.46
N SER A 23 -4.85 -20.37 10.17
CA SER A 23 -4.82 -19.67 8.89
C SER A 23 -4.21 -18.30 9.09
N SER A 24 -3.68 -17.73 8.03
CA SER A 24 -3.04 -16.42 8.09
C SER A 24 -3.11 -15.71 6.76
N PHE A 25 -2.87 -14.42 6.82
CA PHE A 25 -2.58 -13.61 5.64
C PHE A 25 -1.62 -12.50 6.04
N ASP A 26 -0.97 -11.92 5.05
CA ASP A 26 -0.07 -10.80 5.27
C ASP A 26 -0.74 -9.50 4.84
N VAL A 27 -0.57 -8.46 5.66
CA VAL A 27 -1.01 -7.11 5.35
C VAL A 27 0.22 -6.35 4.86
N VAL A 28 0.14 -5.86 3.64
CA VAL A 28 1.25 -5.16 2.99
C VAL A 28 0.75 -3.87 2.36
N SER A 29 1.69 -2.98 2.05
CA SER A 29 1.41 -1.78 1.28
C SER A 29 2.45 -1.67 0.18
N LYS A 30 2.08 -2.07 -1.02
CA LYS A 30 2.99 -2.12 -2.16
C LYS A 30 2.42 -1.34 -3.33
N VAL A 31 3.32 -0.79 -4.15
CA VAL A 31 2.96 -0.09 -5.36
C VAL A 31 3.55 -0.85 -6.54
N ASP A 32 2.73 -1.11 -7.54
CA ASP A 32 3.22 -1.69 -8.79
C ASP A 32 3.94 -0.62 -9.58
N ARG A 33 5.27 -0.68 -9.61
CA ARG A 33 6.12 0.32 -10.24
C ARG A 33 5.84 0.41 -11.74
N GLN A 34 5.54 -0.71 -12.39
CA GLN A 34 5.21 -0.71 -13.82
C GLN A 34 3.91 0.06 -14.08
N GLU A 35 2.91 -0.14 -13.24
CA GLU A 35 1.65 0.58 -13.38
C GLU A 35 1.82 2.07 -13.06
N ALA A 36 2.69 2.40 -12.11
CA ALA A 36 3.02 3.80 -11.82
C ALA A 36 3.71 4.45 -13.02
N ASP A 37 4.61 3.74 -13.68
CA ASP A 37 5.28 4.23 -14.88
C ASP A 37 4.29 4.43 -16.03
N ASN A 38 3.37 3.49 -16.21
CA ASN A 38 2.31 3.63 -17.22
C ASN A 38 1.44 4.86 -16.93
N ALA A 39 1.09 5.10 -15.67
CA ALA A 39 0.32 6.27 -15.28
C ALA A 39 1.08 7.56 -15.59
N LEU A 40 2.38 7.58 -15.29
CA LEU A 40 3.21 8.76 -15.57
C LEU A 40 3.32 9.03 -17.05
N ASN A 41 3.50 8.00 -17.86
CA ASN A 41 3.57 8.16 -19.32
C ASN A 41 2.25 8.67 -19.89
N GLN A 42 1.12 8.21 -19.37
CA GLN A 42 -0.19 8.71 -19.78
C GLN A 42 -0.38 10.16 -19.36
N ALA A 43 0.05 10.51 -18.15
CA ALA A 43 0.00 11.89 -17.67
C ALA A 43 0.86 12.81 -18.54
N ARG A 44 2.07 12.35 -18.89
CA ARG A 44 2.96 13.12 -19.75
C ARG A 44 2.31 13.41 -21.10
N LYS A 45 1.69 12.42 -21.71
CA LYS A 45 1.01 12.61 -23.00
C LYS A 45 -0.14 13.59 -22.90
N GLU A 46 -0.94 13.48 -21.84
CA GLU A 46 -2.06 14.40 -21.66
C GLU A 46 -1.58 15.83 -21.45
N VAL A 47 -0.54 16.03 -20.64
CA VAL A 47 0.04 17.36 -20.40
C VAL A 47 0.57 17.97 -21.69
N GLU A 48 1.25 17.16 -22.52
CA GLU A 48 1.77 17.63 -23.80
C GLU A 48 0.67 17.99 -24.79
N GLN A 49 -0.48 17.34 -24.71
CA GLN A 49 -1.58 17.53 -25.67
C GLN A 49 -2.60 18.56 -25.25
N ARG A 50 -2.75 18.81 -23.93
CA ARG A 50 -3.78 19.71 -23.45
C ARG A 50 -3.42 21.17 -23.73
N TYR A 51 -4.38 21.89 -24.27
CA TYR A 51 -4.20 23.27 -24.66
C TYR A 51 -3.87 24.18 -23.48
N ASP A 52 -4.46 23.90 -22.31
CA ASP A 52 -4.26 24.73 -21.12
C ASP A 52 -2.85 24.61 -20.53
N PHE A 53 -2.07 23.62 -20.95
CA PHE A 53 -0.68 23.48 -20.53
C PHE A 53 0.33 24.04 -21.54
N LYS A 54 -0.12 24.47 -22.71
CA LYS A 54 0.79 25.02 -23.73
C LYS A 54 1.41 26.30 -23.25
N GLY A 55 2.72 26.44 -23.44
CA GLY A 55 3.44 27.65 -23.05
C GLY A 55 3.66 27.81 -21.56
N THR A 56 3.26 26.82 -20.74
CA THR A 56 3.40 26.90 -19.28
C THR A 56 4.66 26.22 -18.76
N GLY A 57 5.43 25.57 -19.62
CA GLY A 57 6.60 24.79 -19.18
C GLY A 57 6.20 23.55 -18.38
N ALA A 58 4.94 23.12 -18.47
CA ALA A 58 4.44 21.99 -17.70
C ALA A 58 5.13 20.69 -18.12
N SER A 59 5.63 19.96 -17.15
CA SER A 59 6.28 18.67 -17.39
C SER A 59 6.14 17.76 -16.17
N ILE A 60 6.25 16.46 -16.41
CA ILE A 60 6.26 15.46 -15.36
C ILE A 60 7.24 14.37 -15.75
N GLU A 61 8.09 14.00 -14.81
CA GLU A 61 9.12 12.98 -15.05
C GLU A 61 9.58 12.33 -13.75
N TRP A 62 10.17 11.15 -13.87
CA TRP A 62 10.84 10.53 -12.75
C TRP A 62 12.09 11.33 -12.39
N SER A 63 12.35 11.46 -11.09
CA SER A 63 13.58 12.03 -10.57
C SER A 63 14.07 11.07 -9.48
N GLY A 64 14.89 10.09 -9.89
CA GLY A 64 15.21 8.97 -9.02
C GLY A 64 13.97 8.15 -8.72
N GLU A 65 13.62 8.00 -7.46
CA GLU A 65 12.42 7.29 -7.04
C GLU A 65 11.22 8.22 -6.85
N SER A 66 11.43 9.51 -6.99
CA SER A 66 10.37 10.51 -6.88
C SER A 66 9.89 10.95 -8.24
N ILE A 67 8.81 11.70 -8.25
CA ILE A 67 8.24 12.30 -9.44
C ILE A 67 8.40 13.81 -9.33
N LEU A 68 8.96 14.42 -10.37
CA LEU A 68 9.17 15.85 -10.43
C LEU A 68 8.23 16.47 -11.43
N ILE A 69 7.44 17.42 -10.96
CA ILE A 69 6.53 18.22 -11.78
C ILE A 69 7.06 19.64 -11.83
N LYS A 70 7.06 20.24 -13.02
CA LYS A 70 7.47 21.62 -13.23
C LYS A 70 6.40 22.37 -14.02
N ALA A 71 6.22 23.63 -13.71
CA ALA A 71 5.34 24.52 -14.47
C ALA A 71 5.71 25.95 -14.15
N ASN A 72 5.09 26.91 -14.83
CA ASN A 72 5.40 28.33 -14.61
C ASN A 72 4.57 28.97 -13.48
N SER A 73 3.66 28.21 -12.86
CA SER A 73 2.89 28.69 -11.72
C SER A 73 2.56 27.50 -10.81
N ASP A 74 2.22 27.79 -9.55
CA ASP A 74 1.82 26.75 -8.62
C ASP A 74 0.50 26.09 -9.05
N GLU A 75 -0.43 26.86 -9.60
CA GLU A 75 -1.69 26.32 -10.10
C GLU A 75 -1.48 25.32 -11.22
N ARG A 76 -0.57 25.61 -12.14
CA ARG A 76 -0.27 24.71 -13.26
C ARG A 76 0.46 23.47 -12.78
N ALA A 77 1.35 23.60 -11.81
CA ALA A 77 2.02 22.43 -11.21
C ALA A 77 1.00 21.53 -10.54
N LYS A 78 0.05 22.09 -9.79
CA LYS A 78 -1.02 21.31 -9.17
C LYS A 78 -1.94 20.67 -10.21
N ALA A 79 -2.19 21.35 -11.31
CA ALA A 79 -3.00 20.78 -12.39
C ALA A 79 -2.32 19.58 -13.03
N VAL A 80 -1.00 19.60 -13.19
CA VAL A 80 -0.25 18.44 -13.67
C VAL A 80 -0.36 17.29 -12.66
N LEU A 81 -0.27 17.59 -11.37
CA LEU A 81 -0.44 16.58 -10.33
C LEU A 81 -1.82 15.93 -10.41
N ASP A 82 -2.87 16.73 -10.64
CA ASP A 82 -4.23 16.20 -10.78
C ASP A 82 -4.34 15.23 -11.95
N VAL A 83 -3.68 15.54 -13.07
CA VAL A 83 -3.64 14.62 -14.21
C VAL A 83 -3.00 13.31 -13.81
N PHE A 84 -1.85 13.37 -13.14
CA PHE A 84 -1.13 12.17 -12.70
C PHE A 84 -1.95 11.35 -11.72
N GLN A 85 -2.58 12.01 -10.75
CA GLN A 85 -3.44 11.34 -9.78
C GLN A 85 -4.58 10.59 -10.46
N SER A 86 -5.22 11.19 -11.45
CA SER A 86 -6.30 10.52 -12.18
C SER A 86 -5.79 9.28 -12.93
N LYS A 87 -4.57 9.33 -13.47
CA LYS A 87 -3.99 8.17 -14.15
C LYS A 87 -3.61 7.06 -13.17
N LEU A 88 -3.12 7.43 -11.98
CA LEU A 88 -2.84 6.44 -10.92
C LEU A 88 -4.11 5.70 -10.53
N ILE A 89 -5.20 6.42 -10.30
CA ILE A 89 -6.47 5.81 -9.93
C ILE A 89 -6.93 4.82 -11.01
N LYS A 90 -6.85 5.22 -12.28
CA LYS A 90 -7.24 4.33 -13.39
C LYS A 90 -6.39 3.09 -13.47
N ARG A 91 -5.16 3.14 -12.99
CA ARG A 91 -4.24 2.02 -12.97
C ARG A 91 -4.30 1.22 -11.67
N GLY A 92 -5.25 1.51 -10.80
CA GLY A 92 -5.44 0.75 -9.57
C GLY A 92 -4.50 1.11 -8.43
N ILE A 93 -3.82 2.24 -8.52
CA ILE A 93 -2.93 2.71 -7.46
C ILE A 93 -3.69 3.71 -6.60
N SER A 94 -3.74 3.46 -5.30
CA SER A 94 -4.42 4.34 -4.37
C SER A 94 -3.64 5.64 -4.17
N LEU A 95 -4.35 6.75 -4.08
CA LEU A 95 -3.72 8.04 -3.77
C LEU A 95 -3.15 8.09 -2.35
N LYS A 96 -3.53 7.16 -1.48
CA LYS A 96 -2.91 7.02 -0.16
C LYS A 96 -1.42 6.64 -0.26
N SER A 97 -1.02 6.04 -1.38
CA SER A 97 0.38 5.71 -1.63
C SER A 97 1.17 6.88 -2.21
N LEU A 98 0.53 7.99 -2.53
CA LEU A 98 1.19 9.16 -3.09
C LEU A 98 1.31 10.26 -2.05
N GLU A 99 2.53 10.73 -1.81
CA GLU A 99 2.78 11.85 -0.93
C GLU A 99 3.36 12.98 -1.77
N SER A 100 2.68 14.12 -1.77
CA SER A 100 3.08 15.25 -2.59
C SER A 100 3.40 16.45 -1.72
N GLU A 101 4.49 17.13 -2.05
CA GLU A 101 4.85 18.38 -1.40
C GLU A 101 4.15 19.52 -2.10
N ASP A 102 4.07 20.67 -1.43
CA ASP A 102 3.56 21.87 -2.07
C ASP A 102 4.53 22.37 -3.12
N PRO A 103 4.03 23.02 -4.20
CA PRO A 103 4.92 23.60 -5.20
C PRO A 103 5.85 24.62 -4.58
N GLN A 104 7.11 24.59 -4.98
CA GLN A 104 8.13 25.52 -4.52
C GLN A 104 8.67 26.32 -5.69
N PRO A 105 8.81 27.65 -5.52
CA PRO A 105 9.40 28.45 -6.58
C PRO A 105 10.87 28.10 -6.77
N SER A 106 11.30 28.04 -8.03
CA SER A 106 12.67 27.77 -8.40
C SER A 106 12.99 28.60 -9.64
N GLY A 107 13.54 29.79 -9.46
CA GLY A 107 13.74 30.73 -10.53
C GLY A 107 12.38 31.20 -11.09
N LYS A 108 12.19 31.02 -12.39
CA LYS A 108 10.92 31.40 -13.05
C LYS A 108 9.90 30.26 -13.10
N GLU A 109 10.22 29.14 -12.50
CA GLU A 109 9.33 27.99 -12.51
C GLU A 109 8.94 27.56 -11.10
N PHE A 110 7.95 26.70 -11.00
CA PHE A 110 7.57 26.05 -9.77
C PHE A 110 7.85 24.56 -9.90
N ARG A 111 8.34 23.97 -8.84
CA ARG A 111 8.63 22.53 -8.76
C ARG A 111 7.79 21.89 -7.69
N LEU A 112 7.21 20.74 -8.04
CA LEU A 112 6.41 19.95 -7.11
C LEU A 112 6.98 18.54 -7.12
N VAL A 113 7.32 18.03 -5.94
CA VAL A 113 7.88 16.69 -5.80
C VAL A 113 6.82 15.79 -5.18
N SER A 114 6.60 14.63 -5.80
CA SER A 114 5.72 13.58 -5.28
C SER A 114 6.50 12.30 -5.14
N THR A 115 6.15 11.51 -4.13
CA THR A 115 6.81 10.24 -3.85
C THR A 115 5.76 9.16 -3.66
N LEU A 116 6.01 7.98 -4.25
CA LEU A 116 5.19 6.81 -4.03
C LEU A 116 5.74 6.06 -2.84
N LYS A 117 4.91 5.92 -1.81
CA LYS A 117 5.29 5.27 -0.55
C LYS A 117 4.98 3.79 -0.62
N GLU A 118 5.90 2.97 -0.15
CA GLU A 118 5.69 1.54 0.00
C GLU A 118 6.02 1.12 1.43
N GLY A 119 5.42 0.02 1.85
CA GLY A 119 5.61 -0.52 3.17
C GLY A 119 4.71 0.14 4.20
N ILE A 120 4.53 -0.53 5.32
CA ILE A 120 3.75 -0.03 6.45
C ILE A 120 4.74 0.49 7.48
N SER A 121 4.65 1.77 7.81
CA SER A 121 5.52 2.36 8.82
C SER A 121 5.25 1.73 10.19
N SER A 122 6.21 1.82 11.10
CA SER A 122 6.01 1.28 12.44
C SER A 122 4.85 1.97 13.16
N GLU A 123 4.62 3.24 12.89
CA GLU A 123 3.49 3.97 13.45
C GLU A 123 2.16 3.42 12.93
N ASP A 124 2.04 3.24 11.63
CA ASP A 124 0.83 2.67 11.03
C ASP A 124 0.63 1.21 11.44
N ALA A 125 1.71 0.45 11.55
CA ALA A 125 1.64 -0.93 12.02
C ALA A 125 1.08 -1.00 13.44
N LYS A 126 1.48 -0.09 14.31
CA LYS A 126 0.96 -0.02 15.67
C LYS A 126 -0.53 0.33 15.68
N LYS A 127 -0.94 1.25 14.84
CA LYS A 127 -2.36 1.61 14.70
C LYS A 127 -3.19 0.42 14.24
N ILE A 128 -2.71 -0.32 13.26
CA ILE A 128 -3.40 -1.49 12.73
C ILE A 128 -3.49 -2.57 13.80
N THR A 129 -2.38 -2.85 14.49
CA THR A 129 -2.35 -3.85 15.54
C THR A 129 -3.33 -3.50 16.67
N LYS A 130 -3.36 -2.24 17.05
CA LYS A 130 -4.28 -1.77 18.09
C LYS A 130 -5.72 -1.91 17.65
N LEU A 131 -6.02 -1.55 16.41
CA LEU A 131 -7.36 -1.66 15.85
C LEU A 131 -7.84 -3.11 15.87
N ILE A 132 -6.99 -4.05 15.46
CA ILE A 132 -7.31 -5.47 15.48
C ILE A 132 -7.57 -5.94 16.91
N ARG A 133 -6.73 -5.53 17.85
CA ARG A 133 -6.84 -5.95 19.24
C ARG A 133 -8.10 -5.40 19.90
N ASP A 134 -8.40 -4.12 19.67
CA ASP A 134 -9.49 -3.43 20.36
C ASP A 134 -10.85 -3.69 19.73
N GLU A 135 -10.91 -3.80 18.42
CA GLU A 135 -12.17 -3.88 17.69
C GLU A 135 -12.36 -5.20 16.93
N GLY A 136 -11.31 -5.97 16.75
CA GLY A 136 -11.38 -7.22 16.03
C GLY A 136 -11.72 -8.41 16.91
N PRO A 137 -11.93 -9.59 16.28
CA PRO A 137 -12.21 -10.82 17.04
C PRO A 137 -11.01 -11.18 17.92
N LYS A 138 -11.30 -11.72 19.10
CA LYS A 138 -10.24 -12.04 20.08
C LYS A 138 -9.35 -13.19 19.66
N SER A 139 -9.81 -14.04 18.75
CA SER A 139 -9.02 -15.17 18.26
C SER A 139 -7.87 -14.75 17.36
N VAL A 140 -7.89 -13.51 16.88
CA VAL A 140 -6.95 -13.02 15.88
C VAL A 140 -5.71 -12.44 16.55
N LYS A 141 -4.54 -12.81 16.02
CA LYS A 141 -3.27 -12.26 16.45
C LYS A 141 -2.58 -11.59 15.28
N ALA A 142 -2.03 -10.41 15.53
CA ALA A 142 -1.27 -9.67 14.53
C ALA A 142 0.17 -9.54 14.99
N GLN A 143 1.10 -9.77 14.07
CA GLN A 143 2.52 -9.67 14.35
C GLN A 143 3.17 -8.77 13.31
N ILE A 144 3.94 -7.80 13.78
CA ILE A 144 4.68 -6.88 12.92
C ILE A 144 5.93 -7.60 12.43
N GLN A 145 6.12 -7.63 11.10
CA GLN A 145 7.29 -8.24 10.47
C GLN A 145 7.90 -7.24 9.49
N GLY A 146 8.88 -6.45 9.96
CA GLY A 146 9.47 -5.41 9.15
C GLY A 146 8.44 -4.34 8.77
N ASP A 147 8.20 -4.18 7.48
CA ASP A 147 7.21 -3.22 6.97
C ASP A 147 5.88 -3.88 6.58
N GLU A 148 5.62 -5.07 7.10
CA GLU A 148 4.40 -5.85 6.87
C GLU A 148 3.84 -6.34 8.20
N LEU A 149 2.62 -6.85 8.16
CA LEU A 149 2.04 -7.53 9.31
C LEU A 149 1.55 -8.90 8.89
N ARG A 150 1.71 -9.88 9.78
CA ARG A 150 1.08 -11.17 9.63
C ARG A 150 -0.09 -11.29 10.58
N VAL A 151 -1.25 -11.64 10.05
CA VAL A 151 -2.48 -11.80 10.83
C VAL A 151 -2.87 -13.27 10.77
N GLN A 152 -3.07 -13.87 11.93
CA GLN A 152 -3.38 -15.30 12.00
C GLN A 152 -4.49 -15.58 12.99
N SER A 153 -5.25 -16.64 12.73
CA SER A 153 -6.33 -17.10 13.57
C SER A 153 -6.67 -18.53 13.22
N LYS A 154 -7.26 -19.25 14.17
CA LYS A 154 -7.83 -20.56 13.89
C LYS A 154 -9.13 -20.44 13.11
N SER A 155 -9.78 -19.28 13.14
CA SER A 155 -11.04 -19.05 12.48
C SER A 155 -10.83 -18.23 11.21
N ARG A 156 -11.13 -18.81 10.05
CA ARG A 156 -11.06 -18.11 8.78
C ARG A 156 -12.11 -17.00 8.70
N ASP A 157 -13.27 -17.21 9.33
CA ASP A 157 -14.31 -16.18 9.36
C ASP A 157 -13.83 -14.95 10.11
N ASP A 158 -13.08 -15.15 11.21
CA ASP A 158 -12.52 -14.04 11.97
C ASP A 158 -11.46 -13.29 11.15
N LEU A 159 -10.67 -14.00 10.35
CA LEU A 159 -9.72 -13.36 9.45
C LEU A 159 -10.41 -12.52 8.39
N GLN A 160 -11.52 -13.00 7.84
CA GLN A 160 -12.29 -12.23 6.88
C GLN A 160 -12.90 -10.98 7.52
N GLU A 161 -13.33 -11.10 8.77
CA GLU A 161 -13.86 -9.97 9.52
C GLU A 161 -12.79 -8.89 9.71
N VAL A 162 -11.56 -9.30 10.04
CA VAL A 162 -10.44 -8.36 10.17
C VAL A 162 -10.18 -7.65 8.84
N GLN A 163 -10.23 -8.37 7.72
CA GLN A 163 -10.04 -7.73 6.42
C GLN A 163 -11.12 -6.69 6.14
N ARG A 164 -12.38 -7.01 6.42
CA ARG A 164 -13.47 -6.05 6.24
C ARG A 164 -13.27 -4.82 7.13
N MET A 165 -12.88 -5.06 8.38
CA MET A 165 -12.65 -3.99 9.35
C MET A 165 -11.52 -3.06 8.91
N LEU A 166 -10.40 -3.63 8.43
CA LEU A 166 -9.26 -2.84 7.99
C LEU A 166 -9.57 -2.07 6.70
N LYS A 167 -10.35 -2.66 5.79
CA LYS A 167 -10.76 -1.96 4.57
C LYS A 167 -11.72 -0.81 4.87
N ALA A 168 -12.55 -0.96 5.87
CA ALA A 168 -13.52 0.07 6.26
C ALA A 168 -12.87 1.16 7.13
N ALA A 169 -11.72 0.90 7.73
CA ALA A 169 -11.04 1.87 8.58
C ALA A 169 -10.45 3.00 7.75
N ASP A 170 -10.50 4.20 8.30
CA ASP A 170 -9.92 5.38 7.65
C ASP A 170 -8.45 5.48 8.01
N LEU A 171 -7.63 4.69 7.31
CA LEU A 171 -6.20 4.65 7.51
C LEU A 171 -5.49 5.46 6.42
N ASP A 172 -4.37 6.07 6.78
CA ASP A 172 -3.57 6.87 5.84
C ASP A 172 -2.71 6.03 4.90
N VAL A 173 -2.76 4.73 5.02
CA VAL A 173 -1.96 3.80 4.23
C VAL A 173 -2.88 2.88 3.45
N ASP A 174 -2.49 2.59 2.20
CA ASP A 174 -3.21 1.63 1.37
C ASP A 174 -2.77 0.22 1.76
N LEU A 175 -3.73 -0.64 2.07
CA LEU A 175 -3.45 -1.99 2.51
C LEU A 175 -3.88 -3.01 1.48
N GLN A 176 -3.03 -4.03 1.29
CA GLN A 176 -3.34 -5.20 0.48
C GLN A 176 -3.17 -6.44 1.35
N PHE A 177 -3.96 -7.47 1.05
CA PHE A 177 -3.94 -8.72 1.78
C PHE A 177 -3.48 -9.82 0.84
N ILE A 178 -2.36 -10.44 1.19
CA ILE A 178 -1.71 -11.43 0.33
C ILE A 178 -1.24 -12.64 1.15
N ASN A 179 -0.70 -13.63 0.47
CA ASN A 179 -0.09 -14.80 1.09
C ASN A 179 -1.04 -15.55 2.03
N TYR A 180 -2.24 -15.81 1.53
CA TYR A 180 -3.21 -16.59 2.31
C TYR A 180 -2.69 -18.01 2.54
N ARG A 181 -2.79 -18.46 3.80
CA ARG A 181 -2.33 -19.81 4.20
C ARG A 181 -3.35 -20.53 5.04
#